data_e75f6b972c698ebde2ca0db861da40be
#
_entry.id   e75f6b972c698ebde2ca0db861da40be
#
_cell.length_a   1.000
_cell.length_b   1.000
_cell.length_c   1.000
_cell.angle_alpha   90.00
_cell.angle_beta   90.00
_cell.angle_gamma   90.00
#
_symmetry.space_group_name_H-M   'P 1'
#
loop_
_entity.id
_entity.type
_entity.pdbx_description
1 polymer ?
#
loop_
_entity_poly.entity_id
_entity_poly.type
_entity_poly.pdbx_seq_one_letter_code
_entity_poly.pdbx_strand_id
1 'polypeptide(L)'
;PAGWQEALSMVDRSAEGLVIAVNGQVADGEDLSWLWDVTFEDFAEQSVKASGERGTDLAVRLVYADISHELIADPVKAIDACPAGRIEVLANYTAFRDLKKALERGDSSASQAAQAQNSAPDNSTARSEEA
;
A
#
# COMPACT_ATOMS: atom_id res chain seq x y z
N PRO A 1 -14.91 -1.27 -5.21
CA PRO A 1 -15.16 -2.31 -4.25
C PRO A 1 -15.38 -1.81 -2.85
N ALA A 2 -16.39 -2.37 -2.26
CA ALA A 2 -16.81 -1.94 -0.93
C ALA A 2 -15.74 -2.17 0.13
N GLY A 3 -14.90 -3.19 -0.07
CA GLY A 3 -13.88 -3.53 0.91
C GLY A 3 -12.81 -2.49 1.12
N TRP A 4 -12.60 -1.59 0.16
CA TRP A 4 -11.55 -0.59 0.28
C TRP A 4 -11.83 0.41 1.40
N GLN A 5 -13.07 0.86 1.53
CA GLN A 5 -13.39 1.80 2.60
C GLN A 5 -13.23 1.13 3.97
N GLU A 6 -13.63 -0.12 4.09
CA GLU A 6 -13.43 -0.87 5.32
C GLU A 6 -11.96 -1.07 5.64
N ALA A 7 -11.17 -1.47 4.64
CA ALA A 7 -9.74 -1.68 4.83
C ALA A 7 -9.05 -0.40 5.28
N LEU A 8 -9.42 0.72 4.68
CA LEU A 8 -8.85 2.01 5.07
C LEU A 8 -9.22 2.37 6.50
N SER A 9 -10.42 2.02 6.94
CA SER A 9 -10.83 2.32 8.31
C SER A 9 -10.04 1.54 9.35
N MET A 10 -9.39 0.45 8.94
CA MET A 10 -8.59 -0.39 9.83
C MET A 10 -7.12 0.00 9.86
N VAL A 11 -6.71 0.94 9.04
CA VAL A 11 -5.30 1.37 9.02
C VAL A 11 -4.97 2.11 10.31
N ASP A 12 -3.81 1.77 10.87
CA ASP A 12 -3.31 2.44 12.05
C ASP A 12 -2.80 3.83 11.68
N ARG A 13 -3.52 4.85 12.11
CA ARG A 13 -3.17 6.22 11.75
C ARG A 13 -1.94 6.75 12.46
N SER A 14 -1.43 6.00 13.44
CA SER A 14 -0.18 6.34 14.08
C SER A 14 1.02 5.74 13.34
N ALA A 15 0.79 4.93 12.31
CA ALA A 15 1.88 4.38 11.53
C ALA A 15 2.64 5.50 10.82
N GLU A 16 3.94 5.34 10.67
CA GLU A 16 4.79 6.32 10.02
C GLU A 16 4.55 6.39 8.54
N GLY A 17 4.23 5.25 7.91
CA GLY A 17 4.04 5.20 6.48
C GLY A 17 2.79 4.43 6.07
N LEU A 18 2.25 4.77 4.91
CA LEU A 18 1.13 4.08 4.32
C LEU A 18 1.40 3.90 2.83
N VAL A 19 1.51 2.66 2.40
CA VAL A 19 1.68 2.34 0.98
C VAL A 19 0.36 1.81 0.46
N ILE A 20 -0.13 2.39 -0.61
CA ILE A 20 -1.35 1.94 -1.27
C ILE A 20 -1.00 1.53 -2.69
N ALA A 21 -1.13 0.25 -2.99
CA ALA A 21 -0.75 -0.29 -4.29
C ALA A 21 -1.99 -0.73 -5.05
N VAL A 22 -2.20 -0.16 -6.22
CA VAL A 22 -3.39 -0.44 -7.03
C VAL A 22 -2.95 -0.95 -8.39
N ASN A 23 -3.40 -2.16 -8.73
CA ASN A 23 -3.28 -2.71 -10.06
C ASN A 23 -4.66 -2.72 -10.72
N GLY A 24 -4.69 -2.86 -12.03
CA GLY A 24 -5.95 -2.87 -12.78
C GLY A 24 -6.09 -4.09 -13.67
N GLN A 25 -5.69 -5.25 -13.18
CA GLN A 25 -5.82 -6.49 -13.93
C GLN A 25 -7.25 -7.02 -13.81
N VAL A 26 -7.56 -8.01 -14.62
CA VAL A 26 -8.93 -8.55 -14.65
C VAL A 26 -9.36 -9.03 -13.27
N ALA A 27 -8.45 -9.69 -12.55
CA ALA A 27 -8.76 -10.21 -11.21
C ALA A 27 -9.04 -9.11 -10.19
N ASP A 28 -8.56 -7.88 -10.46
CA ASP A 28 -8.79 -6.75 -9.55
C ASP A 28 -10.03 -5.96 -9.90
N GLY A 29 -10.58 -6.20 -11.09
CA GLY A 29 -11.56 -5.30 -11.67
C GLY A 29 -10.87 -4.14 -12.36
N GLU A 30 -11.19 -3.92 -13.62
CA GLU A 30 -10.48 -2.92 -14.42
C GLU A 30 -11.01 -1.50 -14.23
N ASP A 31 -12.22 -1.38 -13.72
CA ASP A 31 -12.84 -0.08 -13.49
C ASP A 31 -12.34 0.48 -12.16
N LEU A 32 -11.69 1.60 -12.20
CA LEU A 32 -11.12 2.25 -11.02
C LEU A 32 -11.95 3.43 -10.53
N SER A 33 -13.17 3.58 -11.02
CA SER A 33 -14.00 4.70 -10.57
C SER A 33 -14.28 4.66 -9.06
N TRP A 34 -14.16 3.49 -8.43
CA TRP A 34 -14.34 3.35 -7.00
C TRP A 34 -13.37 4.20 -6.19
N LEU A 35 -12.24 4.59 -6.77
CA LEU A 35 -11.29 5.46 -6.09
C LEU A 35 -11.95 6.76 -5.61
N TRP A 36 -12.96 7.22 -6.33
CA TRP A 36 -13.62 8.47 -5.99
C TRP A 36 -14.69 8.32 -4.92
N ASP A 37 -15.02 7.06 -4.56
CA ASP A 37 -16.00 6.76 -3.51
C ASP A 37 -15.34 6.49 -2.17
N VAL A 38 -14.02 6.40 -2.13
CA VAL A 38 -13.28 6.07 -0.90
C VAL A 38 -12.75 7.35 -0.28
N THR A 39 -12.82 7.43 1.04
CA THR A 39 -12.37 8.60 1.78
C THR A 39 -10.89 8.49 2.11
N PHE A 40 -10.05 9.11 1.30
CA PHE A 40 -8.62 9.13 1.56
C PHE A 40 -8.20 10.30 2.44
N GLU A 41 -9.05 11.26 2.63
CA GLU A 41 -8.72 12.52 3.29
C GLU A 41 -8.23 12.35 4.72
N ASP A 42 -8.58 11.22 5.33
CA ASP A 42 -8.18 10.94 6.71
C ASP A 42 -6.70 10.67 6.89
N PHE A 43 -5.96 10.50 5.81
CA PHE A 43 -4.56 10.08 5.88
C PHE A 43 -3.59 11.20 5.53
N ALA A 44 -4.01 12.43 5.64
CA ALA A 44 -3.21 13.59 5.22
C ALA A 44 -1.92 13.75 6.03
N GLU A 45 -1.84 13.19 7.23
CA GLU A 45 -0.68 13.37 8.07
C GLU A 45 0.33 12.23 8.01
N GLN A 46 0.03 11.19 7.25
CA GLN A 46 0.95 10.08 7.11
C GLN A 46 1.83 10.26 5.88
N SER A 47 2.96 9.55 5.87
CA SER A 47 3.80 9.51 4.67
C SER A 47 3.17 8.52 3.71
N VAL A 48 2.45 9.00 2.72
CA VAL A 48 1.67 8.17 1.81
C VAL A 48 2.43 7.93 0.51
N LYS A 49 2.46 6.68 0.07
CA LYS A 49 3.05 6.31 -1.21
C LYS A 49 1.97 5.71 -2.09
N ALA A 50 1.81 6.25 -3.29
CA ALA A 50 0.92 5.69 -4.30
C ALA A 50 1.73 4.74 -5.17
N SER A 51 1.26 3.53 -5.36
CA SER A 51 2.05 2.48 -5.96
C SER A 51 1.19 1.53 -6.79
N GLY A 52 1.84 0.58 -7.45
CA GLY A 52 1.17 -0.39 -8.29
C GLY A 52 1.10 0.05 -9.74
N GLU A 53 0.58 -0.82 -10.59
CA GLU A 53 0.46 -0.54 -12.02
C GLU A 53 -0.41 0.68 -12.32
N ARG A 54 -1.41 0.89 -11.49
CA ARG A 54 -2.32 2.03 -11.63
C ARG A 54 -2.08 3.08 -10.54
N GLY A 55 -0.85 3.13 -10.04
CA GLY A 55 -0.48 4.13 -9.05
C GLY A 55 -0.72 5.57 -9.51
N THR A 56 -0.60 5.81 -10.81
CA THR A 56 -0.85 7.14 -11.36
C THR A 56 -2.29 7.56 -11.16
N ASP A 57 -3.24 6.64 -11.36
CA ASP A 57 -4.65 6.93 -11.14
C ASP A 57 -4.91 7.24 -9.66
N LEU A 58 -4.29 6.48 -8.78
CA LEU A 58 -4.39 6.73 -7.35
C LEU A 58 -3.78 8.09 -7.00
N ALA A 59 -2.63 8.41 -7.59
CA ALA A 59 -1.97 9.69 -7.31
C ALA A 59 -2.87 10.88 -7.67
N VAL A 60 -3.57 10.79 -8.80
CA VAL A 60 -4.52 11.83 -9.18
C VAL A 60 -5.61 11.98 -8.11
N ARG A 61 -6.12 10.86 -7.64
CA ARG A 61 -7.15 10.89 -6.59
C ARG A 61 -6.62 11.53 -5.31
N LEU A 62 -5.37 11.21 -4.95
CA LEU A 62 -4.78 11.77 -3.74
C LEU A 62 -4.56 13.28 -3.86
N VAL A 63 -4.23 13.76 -5.04
CA VAL A 63 -4.14 15.21 -5.26
C VAL A 63 -5.49 15.87 -4.96
N TYR A 64 -6.58 15.28 -5.43
CA TYR A 64 -7.91 15.83 -5.20
C TYR A 64 -8.33 15.72 -3.74
N ALA A 65 -7.73 14.81 -2.98
CA ALA A 65 -7.97 14.70 -1.54
C ALA A 65 -7.06 15.62 -0.73
N ASP A 66 -6.19 16.36 -1.40
CA ASP A 66 -5.22 17.25 -0.78
C ASP A 66 -4.26 16.49 0.14
N ILE A 67 -3.86 15.31 -0.30
CA ILE A 67 -2.92 14.47 0.45
C ILE A 67 -1.55 14.55 -0.22
N SER A 68 -0.54 14.98 0.55
CA SER A 68 0.83 14.94 0.11
C SER A 68 1.28 13.49 -0.01
N HIS A 69 1.90 13.14 -1.13
CA HIS A 69 2.27 11.75 -1.40
C HIS A 69 3.42 11.68 -2.39
N GLU A 70 4.01 10.49 -2.52
CA GLU A 70 4.96 10.19 -3.57
C GLU A 70 4.41 9.06 -4.42
N LEU A 71 4.64 9.14 -5.72
CA LEU A 71 4.28 8.08 -6.66
C LEU A 71 5.51 7.21 -6.88
N ILE A 72 5.47 5.97 -6.41
CA ILE A 72 6.54 5.01 -6.60
C ILE A 72 5.89 3.72 -7.08
N ALA A 73 6.03 3.43 -8.36
CA ALA A 73 5.28 2.36 -9.00
C ALA A 73 5.58 0.97 -8.41
N ASP A 74 6.84 0.73 -8.04
CA ASP A 74 7.21 -0.56 -7.46
C ASP A 74 6.88 -0.55 -5.97
N PRO A 75 5.93 -1.39 -5.52
CA PRO A 75 5.53 -1.38 -4.10
C PRO A 75 6.67 -1.70 -3.14
N VAL A 76 7.63 -2.52 -3.55
CA VAL A 76 8.78 -2.83 -2.69
C VAL A 76 9.60 -1.56 -2.45
N LYS A 77 9.86 -0.81 -3.51
CA LYS A 77 10.59 0.45 -3.38
C LYS A 77 9.79 1.47 -2.61
N ALA A 78 8.47 1.45 -2.74
CA ALA A 78 7.61 2.35 -1.97
C ALA A 78 7.73 2.08 -0.48
N ILE A 79 7.76 0.82 -0.08
CA ILE A 79 7.95 0.46 1.32
C ILE A 79 9.31 0.93 1.81
N ASP A 80 10.35 0.70 1.03
CA ASP A 80 11.70 1.10 1.41
C ASP A 80 11.86 2.61 1.51
N ALA A 81 11.03 3.36 0.81
CA ALA A 81 11.07 4.82 0.85
C ALA A 81 10.33 5.42 2.04
N CYS A 82 9.60 4.62 2.79
CA CYS A 82 8.88 5.10 3.96
C CYS A 82 9.83 5.36 5.10
N PRO A 83 9.46 6.26 6.03
CA PRO A 83 10.26 6.45 7.24
C PRO A 83 10.36 5.17 8.04
N ALA A 84 11.39 5.08 8.88
CA ALA A 84 11.53 3.94 9.78
C ALA A 84 10.34 3.91 10.74
N GLY A 85 9.90 2.69 11.06
CA GLY A 85 8.80 2.49 11.96
C GLY A 85 7.75 1.60 11.35
N ARG A 86 6.52 1.77 11.81
CA ARG A 86 5.43 0.95 11.32
C ARG A 86 4.96 1.44 9.97
N ILE A 87 4.78 0.51 9.06
CA ILE A 87 4.29 0.82 7.71
C ILE A 87 3.06 -0.04 7.45
N GLU A 88 1.96 0.62 7.11
CA GLU A 88 0.75 -0.07 6.71
C GLU A 88 0.73 -0.19 5.20
N VAL A 89 0.30 -1.33 4.69
CA VAL A 89 0.25 -1.57 3.25
C VAL A 89 -1.15 -2.03 2.88
N LEU A 90 -1.76 -1.35 1.93
CA LEU A 90 -3.03 -1.74 1.35
C LEU A 90 -2.81 -2.01 -0.13
N ALA A 91 -3.36 -3.10 -0.62
CA ALA A 91 -3.18 -3.45 -2.03
C ALA A 91 -4.38 -4.27 -2.50
N ASN A 92 -4.74 -4.12 -3.77
CA ASN A 92 -5.74 -5.02 -4.30
C ASN A 92 -5.07 -6.36 -4.67
N TYR A 93 -5.87 -7.30 -5.17
CA TYR A 93 -5.46 -8.70 -5.22
C TYR A 93 -4.13 -8.94 -5.94
N THR A 94 -3.99 -8.48 -7.18
CA THR A 94 -2.76 -8.77 -7.91
C THR A 94 -1.59 -7.95 -7.41
N ALA A 95 -1.82 -6.74 -6.90
CA ALA A 95 -0.76 -5.95 -6.30
C ALA A 95 -0.20 -6.63 -5.06
N PHE A 96 -1.09 -7.16 -4.22
CA PHE A 96 -0.66 -7.88 -3.02
C PHE A 96 0.08 -9.16 -3.40
N ARG A 97 -0.43 -9.90 -4.37
CA ARG A 97 0.22 -11.13 -4.83
C ARG A 97 1.65 -10.86 -5.30
N ASP A 98 1.83 -9.83 -6.11
CA ASP A 98 3.14 -9.51 -6.65
C ASP A 98 4.08 -9.00 -5.57
N LEU A 99 3.57 -8.20 -4.64
CA LEU A 99 4.35 -7.72 -3.52
C LEU A 99 4.81 -8.88 -2.64
N LYS A 100 3.92 -9.81 -2.32
CA LYS A 100 4.26 -10.93 -1.49
C LYS A 100 5.37 -11.76 -2.12
N LYS A 101 5.30 -12.00 -3.43
CA LYS A 101 6.34 -12.74 -4.13
C LYS A 101 7.67 -12.00 -4.07
N ALA A 102 7.65 -10.69 -4.25
CA ALA A 102 8.88 -9.90 -4.21
C ALA A 102 9.52 -9.95 -2.82
N LEU A 103 8.71 -9.85 -1.78
CA LEU A 103 9.22 -9.92 -0.41
C LEU A 103 9.80 -11.30 -0.11
N GLU A 104 9.18 -12.35 -0.62
CA GLU A 104 9.68 -13.71 -0.44
C GLU A 104 11.00 -13.93 -1.13
N ARG A 105 11.25 -13.21 -2.21
CA ARG A 105 12.56 -13.27 -2.89
C ARG A 105 13.63 -12.43 -2.19
N GLY A 106 13.25 -11.62 -1.21
CA GLY A 106 14.20 -10.75 -0.53
C GLY A 106 14.59 -9.54 -1.34
N ASP A 107 13.67 -8.98 -2.11
CA ASP A 107 13.97 -7.88 -3.02
C ASP A 107 14.09 -6.52 -2.33
N SER A 108 13.79 -6.42 -1.04
CA SER A 108 13.82 -5.15 -0.35
C SER A 108 14.63 -5.22 0.94
N SER A 109 15.06 -4.08 1.44
CA SER A 109 15.76 -4.02 2.72
C SER A 109 14.84 -4.46 3.85
N ALA A 110 13.57 -4.12 3.78
CA ALA A 110 12.62 -4.52 4.79
C ALA A 110 12.45 -6.03 4.84
N SER A 111 12.39 -6.67 3.66
CA SER A 111 12.29 -8.11 3.58
C SER A 111 13.53 -8.79 4.13
N GLN A 112 14.70 -8.28 3.82
CA GLN A 112 15.96 -8.84 4.31
C GLN A 112 16.04 -8.71 5.82
N ALA A 113 15.63 -7.61 6.37
CA ALA A 113 15.63 -7.42 7.81
C ALA A 113 14.67 -8.41 8.49
N ALA A 114 13.51 -8.62 7.93
CA ALA A 114 12.55 -9.55 8.48
C ALA A 114 13.11 -10.98 8.45
N GLN A 115 13.77 -11.35 7.39
CA GLN A 115 14.39 -12.67 7.28
C GLN A 115 15.51 -12.84 8.28
N ALA A 116 16.31 -11.81 8.49
CA ALA A 116 17.40 -11.88 9.44
C ALA A 116 16.92 -12.08 10.85
N GLN A 117 15.81 -11.49 11.20
CA GLN A 117 15.23 -11.67 12.53
C GLN A 117 14.61 -13.03 12.68
N ASN A 118 14.08 -13.53 11.62
CA ASN A 118 13.54 -14.88 11.55
C ASN A 118 12.60 -15.24 12.64
N SER A 119 11.92 -14.40 13.16
CA SER A 119 11.23 -14.89 14.28
C SER A 119 9.84 -14.51 14.26
N ALA A 120 9.56 -13.44 14.01
CA ALA A 120 8.22 -13.13 14.20
C ALA A 120 7.60 -12.90 12.92
N PRO A 121 6.58 -13.55 12.71
CA PRO A 121 5.81 -13.32 11.52
C PRO A 121 5.02 -12.04 11.64
N ASP A 122 5.51 -11.11 12.33
CA ASP A 122 4.79 -9.87 12.42
C ASP A 122 4.92 -9.13 11.12
N ASN A 123 3.84 -9.05 10.42
CA ASN A 123 3.78 -8.46 9.13
C ASN A 123 3.07 -7.16 9.13
N SER A 124 3.54 -6.26 9.92
CA SER A 124 2.92 -4.96 9.92
C SER A 124 2.95 -4.32 8.54
N THR A 125 3.88 -4.77 7.70
CA THR A 125 3.98 -4.24 6.34
C THR A 125 3.11 -4.96 5.35
N ALA A 126 2.44 -6.01 5.74
CA ALA A 126 1.67 -6.82 4.81
C ALA A 126 0.22 -6.94 5.21
N ARG A 127 -0.31 -5.91 5.75
CA ARG A 127 -1.67 -5.94 6.22
C ARG A 127 -2.68 -6.01 5.08
N SER A 128 -2.22 -5.75 3.88
CA SER A 128 -3.07 -5.76 2.71
C SER A 128 -3.76 -7.09 2.48
N GLU A 129 -3.28 -8.16 3.07
CA GLU A 129 -3.93 -9.44 2.88
C GLU A 129 -5.34 -9.44 3.41
N GLU A 130 -5.70 -8.48 4.22
CA GLU A 130 -7.03 -8.35 4.76
C GLU A 130 -7.92 -7.48 3.92
N ALA A 131 -7.38 -6.85 2.93
CA ALA A 131 -8.15 -6.03 2.03
C ALA A 131 -8.68 -6.86 0.88
#